data_3903e11069851f566e951a3127136cdd
#
_entry.id   3903e11069851f566e951a3127136cdd
#
_cell.length_a   1.000
_cell.length_b   1.000
_cell.length_c   1.000
_cell.angle_alpha   90.00
_cell.angle_beta   90.00
_cell.angle_gamma   90.00
#
_symmetry.space_group_name_H-M   'P 1'
#
loop_
_entity.id
_entity.type
_entity.pdbx_description
1 polymer ?
#
loop_
_entity_poly.entity_id
_entity_poly.type
_entity_poly.pdbx_seq_one_letter_code
_entity_poly.pdbx_strand_id
1 'polypeptide(L)'
;MEKRKIIIGTYDTALEGLWTLTSWKLGKAEANEQYIDVPGHNGALDVSTVLTDGEPYYNSRPFEAVLESSEGTRLERKERIDNMINMLDGWRMNIILPDDPHHYINGRIRVEELYNDNAHCSVRVSATVDPWRYNAAETVVGLIATSAEQTASLINRGRRSVVPNITVTDGDVLLKFNTLDGEQSWGLNPGEHTLADIYLKSGVAPLVYSGTGKITLTYREAVL
;
A
#
# COMPACT_ATOMS: atom_id res chain seq x y z
N MET A 1 30.80 6.49 -1.10
CA MET A 1 29.86 5.78 -0.21
C MET A 1 28.47 6.32 -0.56
N GLU A 2 27.56 5.46 -0.96
CA GLU A 2 26.20 5.89 -1.33
C GLU A 2 25.48 6.41 -0.07
N LYS A 3 24.88 7.61 -0.17
CA LYS A 3 24.17 8.21 0.97
C LYS A 3 22.89 7.37 1.22
N ARG A 4 22.67 6.93 2.44
CA ARG A 4 21.37 6.31 2.80
C ARG A 4 20.27 7.33 2.61
N LYS A 5 19.21 6.93 1.94
CA LYS A 5 18.11 7.80 1.54
C LYS A 5 16.75 7.14 1.74
N ILE A 6 15.72 7.94 1.76
CA ILE A 6 14.33 7.53 1.56
C ILE A 6 13.77 8.26 0.34
N ILE A 7 12.77 7.66 -0.30
CA ILE A 7 12.03 8.29 -1.40
C ILE A 7 10.61 8.55 -0.91
N ILE A 8 10.13 9.80 -1.01
CA ILE A 8 8.81 10.22 -0.56
C ILE A 8 8.04 10.74 -1.78
N GLY A 9 7.06 9.99 -2.26
CA GLY A 9 6.45 10.27 -3.56
C GLY A 9 7.49 10.18 -4.68
N THR A 10 7.77 11.31 -5.31
CA THR A 10 8.83 11.47 -6.32
C THR A 10 10.11 12.10 -5.75
N TYR A 11 10.07 12.58 -4.50
CA TYR A 11 11.19 13.28 -3.86
C TYR A 11 12.24 12.28 -3.35
N ASP A 12 13.41 12.27 -4.00
CA ASP A 12 14.59 11.52 -3.55
C ASP A 12 15.41 12.40 -2.59
N THR A 13 15.45 12.02 -1.30
CA THR A 13 16.09 12.85 -0.29
C THR A 13 17.58 13.09 -0.52
N ALA A 14 18.29 12.14 -1.12
CA ALA A 14 19.73 12.30 -1.42
C ALA A 14 19.99 13.14 -2.66
N LEU A 15 19.16 13.02 -3.70
CA LEU A 15 19.37 13.71 -4.98
C LEU A 15 18.84 15.14 -4.95
N GLU A 16 17.60 15.33 -4.50
CA GLU A 16 16.95 16.65 -4.57
C GLU A 16 17.26 17.54 -3.37
N GLY A 17 17.49 16.94 -2.19
CA GLY A 17 17.71 17.70 -0.96
C GLY A 17 19.12 17.63 -0.39
N LEU A 18 20.00 16.82 -0.98
CA LEU A 18 21.36 16.55 -0.46
C LEU A 18 21.34 16.02 0.98
N TRP A 19 20.23 15.38 1.36
CA TRP A 19 20.04 14.80 2.68
C TRP A 19 20.71 13.46 2.83
N THR A 20 21.16 13.17 4.03
CA THR A 20 21.61 11.85 4.46
C THR A 20 20.65 11.34 5.53
N LEU A 21 20.10 10.14 5.34
CA LEU A 21 19.27 9.48 6.34
C LEU A 21 20.16 9.00 7.49
N THR A 22 19.97 9.55 8.69
CA THR A 22 20.73 9.18 9.89
C THR A 22 20.04 8.11 10.70
N SER A 23 18.73 8.17 10.81
CA SER A 23 17.94 7.15 11.50
C SER A 23 16.52 7.08 10.92
N TRP A 24 15.88 5.92 11.06
CA TRP A 24 14.46 5.76 10.81
C TRP A 24 13.87 4.67 11.69
N LYS A 25 12.58 4.78 11.94
CA LYS A 25 11.79 3.81 12.71
C LYS A 25 10.41 3.67 12.10
N LEU A 26 9.98 2.44 11.92
CA LEU A 26 8.61 2.09 11.56
C LEU A 26 7.99 1.31 12.72
N GLY A 27 6.88 1.81 13.24
CA GLY A 27 6.15 1.12 14.32
C GLY A 27 5.65 -0.25 13.87
N LYS A 28 5.41 -1.14 14.82
CA LYS A 28 4.80 -2.44 14.55
C LYS A 28 3.33 -2.24 14.13
N ALA A 29 2.87 -3.03 13.17
CA ALA A 29 1.45 -3.15 12.89
C ALA A 29 0.79 -3.96 14.00
N GLU A 30 -0.19 -3.37 14.69
CA GLU A 30 -0.91 -4.01 15.79
C GLU A 30 -2.32 -4.38 15.31
N ALA A 31 -2.71 -5.63 15.59
CA ALA A 31 -4.09 -6.06 15.32
C ALA A 31 -5.05 -5.28 16.23
N ASN A 32 -6.19 -4.91 15.69
CA ASN A 32 -7.27 -4.33 16.48
C ASN A 32 -8.06 -5.48 17.10
N GLU A 33 -7.88 -5.68 18.40
CA GLU A 33 -8.52 -6.75 19.15
C GLU A 33 -9.74 -6.19 19.91
N GLN A 34 -10.87 -6.90 19.82
CA GLN A 34 -12.10 -6.55 20.50
C GLN A 34 -12.65 -7.76 21.26
N TYR A 35 -12.82 -7.58 22.57
CA TYR A 35 -13.33 -8.61 23.46
C TYR A 35 -14.61 -8.12 24.15
N ILE A 36 -15.59 -8.99 24.29
CA ILE A 36 -16.86 -8.72 24.97
C ILE A 36 -17.01 -9.67 26.16
N ASP A 37 -17.21 -9.11 27.35
CA ASP A 37 -17.54 -9.89 28.54
C ASP A 37 -19.02 -10.29 28.48
N VAL A 38 -19.27 -11.59 28.50
CA VAL A 38 -20.62 -12.17 28.52
C VAL A 38 -20.90 -12.74 29.89
N PRO A 39 -21.92 -12.25 30.65
CA PRO A 39 -22.26 -12.78 31.95
C PRO A 39 -22.57 -14.28 31.89
N GLY A 40 -21.91 -15.07 32.75
CA GLY A 40 -22.07 -16.52 32.80
C GLY A 40 -21.21 -17.31 31.80
N HIS A 41 -20.40 -16.67 31.01
CA HIS A 41 -19.43 -17.30 30.13
C HIS A 41 -18.01 -17.26 30.74
N ASN A 42 -17.24 -18.35 30.58
CA ASN A 42 -15.86 -18.39 31.04
C ASN A 42 -14.94 -17.67 30.00
N GLY A 43 -14.40 -16.49 30.41
CA GLY A 43 -13.56 -15.65 29.57
C GLY A 43 -14.35 -14.70 28.64
N ALA A 44 -13.66 -13.72 28.10
CA ALA A 44 -14.25 -12.78 27.15
C ALA A 44 -14.41 -13.42 25.76
N LEU A 45 -15.47 -13.07 25.06
CA LEU A 45 -15.69 -13.47 23.68
C LEU A 45 -14.87 -12.59 22.73
N ASP A 46 -14.01 -13.20 21.92
CA ASP A 46 -13.26 -12.49 20.89
C ASP A 46 -14.18 -12.22 19.68
N VAL A 47 -14.41 -10.93 19.41
CA VAL A 47 -15.21 -10.45 18.27
C VAL A 47 -14.37 -9.65 17.27
N SER A 48 -13.05 -9.71 17.37
CA SER A 48 -12.10 -8.91 16.59
C SER A 48 -12.26 -9.05 15.06
N THR A 49 -12.71 -10.22 14.61
CA THR A 49 -12.82 -10.53 13.18
C THR A 49 -14.25 -10.73 12.68
N VAL A 50 -15.25 -10.50 13.53
CA VAL A 50 -16.68 -10.75 13.17
C VAL A 50 -17.16 -9.89 12.01
N LEU A 51 -16.69 -8.64 11.91
CA LEU A 51 -17.09 -7.70 10.85
C LEU A 51 -16.15 -7.71 9.63
N THR A 52 -15.10 -8.54 9.64
CA THR A 52 -14.06 -8.56 8.62
C THR A 52 -13.93 -9.92 7.94
N ASP A 53 -14.98 -10.72 7.97
CA ASP A 53 -15.01 -12.06 7.37
C ASP A 53 -13.86 -12.98 7.82
N GLY A 54 -13.53 -12.90 9.10
CA GLY A 54 -12.46 -13.68 9.72
C GLY A 54 -11.05 -13.13 9.48
N GLU A 55 -10.89 -12.02 8.76
CA GLU A 55 -9.58 -11.41 8.54
C GLU A 55 -9.19 -10.45 9.67
N PRO A 56 -7.94 -10.50 10.18
CA PRO A 56 -7.48 -9.56 11.19
C PRO A 56 -7.43 -8.13 10.63
N TYR A 57 -7.95 -7.17 11.40
CA TYR A 57 -7.87 -5.75 11.12
C TYR A 57 -6.69 -5.14 11.87
N TYR A 58 -5.92 -4.26 11.22
CA TYR A 58 -4.71 -3.67 11.79
C TYR A 58 -4.83 -2.16 11.90
N ASN A 59 -4.30 -1.61 12.99
CA ASN A 59 -4.21 -0.18 13.22
C ASN A 59 -3.09 0.45 12.39
N SER A 60 -3.27 1.73 12.03
CA SER A 60 -2.19 2.54 11.48
C SER A 60 -1.00 2.59 12.44
N ARG A 61 0.20 2.74 11.90
CA ARG A 61 1.45 2.75 12.68
C ARG A 61 2.27 4.01 12.46
N PRO A 62 3.06 4.43 13.46
CA PRO A 62 3.91 5.59 13.31
C PRO A 62 5.14 5.27 12.46
N PHE A 63 5.54 6.23 11.64
CA PHE A 63 6.81 6.28 10.94
C PHE A 63 7.55 7.54 11.33
N GLU A 64 8.86 7.45 11.52
CA GLU A 64 9.75 8.59 11.79
C GLU A 64 11.09 8.36 11.09
N ALA A 65 11.64 9.41 10.49
CA ALA A 65 12.98 9.44 9.92
C ALA A 65 13.65 10.76 10.24
N VAL A 66 14.96 10.72 10.48
CA VAL A 66 15.79 11.90 10.68
C VAL A 66 16.78 12.02 9.52
N LEU A 67 16.77 13.17 8.90
CA LEU A 67 17.60 13.51 7.75
C LEU A 67 18.54 14.67 8.15
N GLU A 68 19.81 14.57 7.76
CA GLU A 68 20.81 15.59 8.01
C GLU A 68 21.53 16.04 6.75
N SER A 69 21.95 17.29 6.71
CA SER A 69 22.78 17.81 5.63
C SER A 69 23.77 18.85 6.17
N SER A 70 25.04 18.72 5.72
CA SER A 70 26.11 19.71 5.97
C SER A 70 26.42 20.53 4.71
N GLU A 71 25.73 20.28 3.59
CA GLU A 71 26.03 20.88 2.32
C GLU A 71 25.51 22.33 2.22
N GLY A 72 26.35 23.22 1.73
CA GLY A 72 26.00 24.63 1.51
C GLY A 72 26.02 25.51 2.75
N THR A 73 25.66 26.77 2.57
CA THR A 73 25.52 27.78 3.62
C THR A 73 24.27 27.55 4.46
N ARG A 74 24.22 28.21 5.63
CA ARG A 74 23.02 28.16 6.50
C ARG A 74 21.75 28.63 5.77
N LEU A 75 21.87 29.64 4.89
CA LEU A 75 20.73 30.17 4.14
C LEU A 75 20.24 29.16 3.11
N GLU A 76 21.14 28.57 2.32
CA GLU A 76 20.80 27.54 1.33
C GLU A 76 20.18 26.30 2.01
N ARG A 77 20.65 25.92 3.19
CA ARG A 77 20.03 24.85 3.97
C ARG A 77 18.61 25.21 4.43
N LYS A 78 18.39 26.47 4.84
CA LYS A 78 17.06 26.97 5.21
C LYS A 78 16.10 26.90 4.01
N GLU A 79 16.53 27.36 2.84
CA GLU A 79 15.73 27.27 1.62
C GLU A 79 15.38 25.82 1.25
N ARG A 80 16.30 24.86 1.43
CA ARG A 80 16.00 23.44 1.20
C ARG A 80 14.99 22.88 2.21
N ILE A 81 15.09 23.28 3.47
CA ILE A 81 14.11 22.89 4.50
C ILE A 81 12.72 23.42 4.11
N ASP A 82 12.62 24.69 3.77
CA ASP A 82 11.36 25.34 3.41
C ASP A 82 10.76 24.72 2.15
N ASN A 83 11.59 24.39 1.15
CA ASN A 83 11.16 23.67 -0.05
C ASN A 83 10.64 22.27 0.28
N MET A 84 11.34 21.52 1.14
CA MET A 84 10.91 20.20 1.57
C MET A 84 9.57 20.26 2.32
N ILE A 85 9.40 21.23 3.22
CA ILE A 85 8.13 21.46 3.92
C ILE A 85 7.03 21.76 2.90
N ASN A 86 7.24 22.71 1.99
CA ASN A 86 6.24 23.11 1.00
C ASN A 86 5.83 21.95 0.05
N MET A 87 6.76 21.05 -0.27
CA MET A 87 6.50 19.93 -1.16
C MET A 87 5.83 18.74 -0.48
N LEU A 88 6.18 18.46 0.76
CA LEU A 88 5.83 17.19 1.40
C LEU A 88 4.85 17.33 2.56
N ASP A 89 4.90 18.42 3.32
CA ASP A 89 4.13 18.53 4.56
C ASP A 89 2.62 18.54 4.29
N GLY A 90 1.88 17.78 5.08
CA GLY A 90 0.43 17.67 4.98
C GLY A 90 -0.07 16.74 3.87
N TRP A 91 0.76 16.31 2.92
CA TRP A 91 0.34 15.41 1.83
C TRP A 91 0.39 13.94 2.24
N ARG A 92 -0.52 13.14 1.66
CA ARG A 92 -0.47 11.69 1.77
C ARG A 92 0.35 11.13 0.62
N MET A 93 1.47 10.49 0.94
CA MET A 93 2.45 10.02 -0.04
C MET A 93 2.97 8.63 0.27
N ASN A 94 3.54 7.99 -0.74
CA ASN A 94 4.29 6.74 -0.61
C ASN A 94 5.69 7.03 -0.09
N ILE A 95 6.19 6.20 0.81
CA ILE A 95 7.54 6.26 1.35
C ILE A 95 8.23 4.93 1.06
N ILE A 96 9.35 4.96 0.34
CA ILE A 96 10.19 3.79 0.07
C ILE A 96 11.39 3.86 1.01
N LEU A 97 11.62 2.76 1.75
CA LEU A 97 12.68 2.65 2.74
C LEU A 97 13.96 2.09 2.11
N PRO A 98 15.16 2.44 2.62
CA PRO A 98 16.42 2.00 2.04
C PRO A 98 16.62 0.47 2.09
N ASP A 99 16.07 -0.16 3.12
CA ASP A 99 16.24 -1.59 3.36
C ASP A 99 15.11 -2.43 2.72
N ASP A 100 14.13 -1.77 2.08
CA ASP A 100 12.99 -2.42 1.44
C ASP A 100 12.54 -1.67 0.16
N PRO A 101 13.37 -1.68 -0.90
CA PRO A 101 13.10 -0.91 -2.13
C PRO A 101 11.96 -1.48 -2.98
N HIS A 102 11.50 -2.70 -2.69
CA HIS A 102 10.42 -3.37 -3.41
C HIS A 102 9.04 -3.08 -2.85
N HIS A 103 8.98 -2.42 -1.68
CA HIS A 103 7.73 -2.02 -1.05
C HIS A 103 7.73 -0.54 -0.72
N TYR A 104 6.52 0.00 -0.56
CA TYR A 104 6.32 1.32 0.02
C TYR A 104 5.28 1.26 1.13
N ILE A 105 5.40 2.17 2.09
CA ILE A 105 4.36 2.50 3.07
C ILE A 105 3.67 3.78 2.62
N ASN A 106 2.40 3.97 2.96
CA ASN A 106 1.64 5.15 2.57
C ASN A 106 1.09 5.87 3.80
N GLY A 107 1.28 7.18 3.87
CA GLY A 107 0.80 7.97 4.99
C GLY A 107 0.87 9.47 4.75
N ARG A 108 0.31 10.22 5.70
CA ARG A 108 0.33 11.68 5.68
C ARG A 108 1.62 12.19 6.30
N ILE A 109 2.42 12.86 5.48
CA ILE A 109 3.75 13.35 5.83
C ILE A 109 3.65 14.60 6.71
N ARG A 110 4.57 14.68 7.65
CA ARG A 110 4.88 15.89 8.43
C ARG A 110 6.38 16.10 8.42
N VAL A 111 6.81 17.32 8.14
CA VAL A 111 8.21 17.74 8.12
C VAL A 111 8.43 18.79 9.19
N GLU A 112 9.41 18.56 10.05
CA GLU A 112 9.78 19.45 11.16
C GLU A 112 11.27 19.75 11.08
N GLU A 113 11.63 21.04 11.09
CA GLU A 113 13.01 21.46 11.28
C GLU A 113 13.43 21.20 12.73
N LEU A 114 14.48 20.40 12.93
CA LEU A 114 15.03 20.17 14.27
C LEU A 114 16.06 21.22 14.63
N TYR A 115 16.97 21.51 13.72
CA TYR A 115 17.94 22.60 13.85
C TYR A 115 18.55 22.98 12.49
N ASN A 116 19.11 24.22 12.43
CA ASN A 116 19.91 24.72 11.32
C ASN A 116 20.97 25.66 11.87
N ASP A 117 22.16 25.16 12.12
CA ASP A 117 23.30 25.92 12.66
C ASP A 117 24.30 26.31 11.54
N ASN A 118 25.54 26.71 11.92
CA ASN A 118 26.54 27.10 10.95
C ASN A 118 27.19 25.93 10.20
N ALA A 119 27.13 24.71 10.75
CA ALA A 119 27.80 23.54 10.23
C ALA A 119 26.84 22.62 9.47
N HIS A 120 25.65 22.39 10.01
CA HIS A 120 24.69 21.42 9.48
C HIS A 120 23.25 21.74 9.87
N CYS A 121 22.33 21.05 9.25
CA CYS A 121 20.91 21.10 9.58
C CYS A 121 20.32 19.71 9.70
N SER A 122 19.21 19.59 10.41
CA SER A 122 18.47 18.35 10.56
C SER A 122 16.98 18.60 10.47
N VAL A 123 16.29 17.67 9.83
CA VAL A 123 14.83 17.63 9.76
C VAL A 123 14.32 16.27 10.18
N ARG A 124 13.16 16.27 10.81
CA ARG A 124 12.38 15.09 11.10
C ARG A 124 11.26 14.95 10.07
N VAL A 125 11.16 13.79 9.47
CA VAL A 125 10.01 13.40 8.67
C VAL A 125 9.24 12.38 9.47
N SER A 126 7.97 12.65 9.76
CA SER A 126 7.08 11.73 10.46
C SER A 126 5.80 11.50 9.67
N ALA A 127 5.16 10.36 9.89
CA ALA A 127 3.87 10.05 9.30
C ALA A 127 3.10 9.03 10.16
N THR A 128 1.76 9.12 10.12
CA THR A 128 0.90 8.01 10.46
C THR A 128 0.62 7.26 9.17
N VAL A 129 1.15 6.04 9.07
CA VAL A 129 1.09 5.24 7.84
C VAL A 129 0.12 4.07 7.99
N ASP A 130 -0.36 3.57 6.86
CA ASP A 130 -1.15 2.35 6.81
C ASP A 130 -0.36 1.18 7.43
N PRO A 131 -1.04 0.17 7.97
CA PRO A 131 -0.36 -0.98 8.55
C PRO A 131 0.43 -1.80 7.53
N TRP A 132 0.08 -1.66 6.26
CA TRP A 132 0.59 -2.47 5.16
C TRP A 132 1.82 -1.87 4.48
N ARG A 133 2.71 -2.74 4.01
CA ARG A 133 3.73 -2.43 3.01
C ARG A 133 3.22 -2.94 1.67
N TYR A 134 3.06 -2.06 0.72
CA TYR A 134 2.52 -2.33 -0.61
C TYR A 134 3.66 -2.65 -1.58
N ASN A 135 3.51 -3.67 -2.41
CA ASN A 135 4.47 -3.91 -3.49
C ASN A 135 4.62 -2.68 -4.37
N ALA A 136 5.84 -2.29 -4.70
CA ALA A 136 6.11 -1.17 -5.61
C ALA A 136 5.56 -1.46 -7.01
N ALA A 137 5.70 -2.70 -7.48
CA ALA A 137 5.13 -3.17 -8.74
C ALA A 137 3.70 -3.70 -8.53
N GLU A 138 2.85 -3.50 -9.53
CA GLU A 138 1.53 -4.12 -9.61
C GLU A 138 1.64 -5.54 -10.17
N THR A 139 0.79 -6.42 -9.69
CA THR A 139 0.57 -7.73 -10.31
C THR A 139 -0.40 -7.55 -11.47
N VAL A 140 0.02 -7.97 -12.65
CA VAL A 140 -0.77 -7.88 -13.89
C VAL A 140 -1.00 -9.29 -14.42
N VAL A 141 -2.27 -9.64 -14.64
CA VAL A 141 -2.69 -10.92 -15.21
C VAL A 141 -3.45 -10.67 -16.49
N GLY A 142 -2.91 -11.14 -17.63
CA GLY A 142 -3.56 -11.08 -18.93
C GLY A 142 -4.23 -12.40 -19.29
N LEU A 143 -5.50 -12.36 -19.72
CA LEU A 143 -6.30 -13.51 -20.13
C LEU A 143 -6.93 -13.24 -21.49
N ILE A 144 -7.09 -14.28 -22.31
CA ILE A 144 -7.80 -14.21 -23.60
C ILE A 144 -9.02 -15.11 -23.48
N ALA A 145 -10.21 -14.50 -23.55
CA ALA A 145 -11.46 -15.24 -23.48
C ALA A 145 -11.77 -15.95 -24.82
N THR A 146 -12.36 -17.12 -24.70
CA THR A 146 -12.94 -17.87 -25.83
C THR A 146 -14.40 -18.17 -25.51
N SER A 147 -15.17 -18.60 -26.50
CA SER A 147 -16.58 -18.99 -26.30
C SER A 147 -16.77 -20.13 -25.28
N ALA A 148 -15.74 -20.95 -25.06
CA ALA A 148 -15.74 -21.98 -24.03
C ALA A 148 -15.33 -21.38 -22.68
N GLU A 149 -15.90 -21.90 -21.60
CA GLU A 149 -15.49 -21.52 -20.24
C GLU A 149 -14.04 -21.97 -19.98
N GLN A 150 -13.26 -21.05 -19.40
CA GLN A 150 -11.86 -21.24 -19.03
C GLN A 150 -11.70 -20.84 -17.56
N THR A 151 -10.70 -21.40 -16.90
CA THR A 151 -10.38 -21.07 -15.51
C THR A 151 -8.95 -20.56 -15.41
N ALA A 152 -8.79 -19.40 -14.78
CA ALA A 152 -7.50 -18.87 -14.39
C ALA A 152 -7.33 -18.91 -12.88
N SER A 153 -6.10 -19.13 -12.41
CA SER A 153 -5.75 -19.05 -11.00
C SER A 153 -5.15 -17.67 -10.72
N LEU A 154 -5.89 -16.83 -10.02
CA LEU A 154 -5.39 -15.53 -9.53
C LEU A 154 -4.66 -15.75 -8.22
N ILE A 155 -3.45 -15.20 -8.09
CA ILE A 155 -2.60 -15.43 -6.92
C ILE A 155 -2.36 -14.11 -6.21
N ASN A 156 -2.83 -13.99 -4.97
CA ASN A 156 -2.45 -12.92 -4.06
C ASN A 156 -1.44 -13.47 -3.05
N ARG A 157 -0.15 -13.10 -3.22
CA ARG A 157 0.93 -13.48 -2.29
C ARG A 157 0.99 -12.57 -1.08
N GLY A 158 0.27 -11.45 -1.11
CA GLY A 158 0.12 -10.54 0.01
C GLY A 158 -0.76 -11.14 1.12
N ARG A 159 -0.78 -10.47 2.26
CA ARG A 159 -1.65 -10.85 3.38
C ARG A 159 -2.98 -10.09 3.39
N ARG A 160 -3.00 -8.95 2.73
CA ARG A 160 -4.21 -8.13 2.58
C ARG A 160 -5.04 -8.63 1.41
N SER A 161 -6.34 -8.76 1.61
CA SER A 161 -7.29 -8.98 0.51
C SER A 161 -7.32 -7.78 -0.44
N VAL A 162 -7.37 -8.03 -1.74
CA VAL A 162 -7.33 -7.01 -2.78
C VAL A 162 -8.46 -7.16 -3.78
N VAL A 163 -9.01 -6.05 -4.23
CA VAL A 163 -9.96 -5.97 -5.34
C VAL A 163 -9.18 -5.63 -6.61
N PRO A 164 -9.20 -6.47 -7.64
CA PRO A 164 -8.51 -6.16 -8.89
C PRO A 164 -9.27 -5.11 -9.71
N ASN A 165 -8.54 -4.24 -10.40
CA ASN A 165 -9.06 -3.49 -11.53
C ASN A 165 -9.07 -4.41 -12.75
N ILE A 166 -10.17 -4.40 -13.49
CA ILE A 166 -10.41 -5.27 -14.63
C ILE A 166 -10.55 -4.40 -15.87
N THR A 167 -9.66 -4.56 -16.83
CA THR A 167 -9.76 -3.88 -18.13
C THR A 167 -10.13 -4.93 -19.18
N VAL A 168 -11.23 -4.69 -19.90
CA VAL A 168 -11.70 -5.55 -21.00
C VAL A 168 -11.45 -4.82 -22.33
N THR A 169 -10.89 -5.54 -23.31
CA THR A 169 -10.65 -5.04 -24.67
C THR A 169 -11.06 -6.09 -25.70
N ASP A 170 -11.30 -5.65 -26.94
CA ASP A 170 -11.50 -6.49 -28.12
C ASP A 170 -12.76 -7.42 -28.07
N GLY A 171 -13.74 -7.12 -27.24
CA GLY A 171 -15.01 -7.88 -27.19
C GLY A 171 -15.54 -8.04 -25.76
N ASP A 172 -16.70 -8.66 -25.66
CA ASP A 172 -17.40 -8.86 -24.39
C ASP A 172 -16.88 -10.10 -23.67
N VAL A 173 -16.93 -10.09 -22.35
CA VAL A 173 -16.54 -11.21 -21.51
C VAL A 173 -17.57 -11.47 -20.41
N LEU A 174 -17.72 -12.72 -20.04
CA LEU A 174 -18.46 -13.16 -18.86
C LEU A 174 -17.44 -13.64 -17.83
N LEU A 175 -17.50 -13.07 -16.64
CA LEU A 175 -16.72 -13.52 -15.49
C LEU A 175 -17.61 -14.21 -14.49
N LYS A 176 -17.11 -15.30 -13.87
CA LYS A 176 -17.75 -15.94 -12.72
C LYS A 176 -16.73 -16.07 -11.61
N PHE A 177 -17.12 -15.71 -10.42
CA PHE A 177 -16.28 -15.77 -9.24
C PHE A 177 -17.09 -16.24 -8.04
N ASN A 178 -16.47 -17.03 -7.17
CA ASN A 178 -17.11 -17.49 -5.95
C ASN A 178 -16.92 -16.45 -4.85
N THR A 179 -17.98 -15.72 -4.57
CA THR A 179 -18.03 -14.70 -3.51
C THR A 179 -18.48 -15.31 -2.18
N LEU A 180 -18.63 -14.50 -1.13
CA LEU A 180 -19.21 -14.92 0.14
C LEU A 180 -20.67 -15.38 0.00
N ASP A 181 -21.41 -14.75 -0.91
CA ASP A 181 -22.82 -15.05 -1.17
C ASP A 181 -23.01 -16.17 -2.21
N GLY A 182 -21.94 -16.88 -2.58
CA GLY A 182 -21.92 -17.93 -3.56
C GLY A 182 -21.35 -17.48 -4.91
N GLU A 183 -21.54 -18.32 -5.94
CA GLU A 183 -21.05 -18.01 -7.28
C GLU A 183 -21.86 -16.85 -7.89
N GLN A 184 -21.18 -15.81 -8.29
CA GLN A 184 -21.71 -14.65 -8.99
C GLN A 184 -21.14 -14.56 -10.40
N SER A 185 -21.91 -13.93 -11.32
CA SER A 185 -21.48 -13.74 -12.70
C SER A 185 -21.72 -12.32 -13.18
N TRP A 186 -20.75 -11.79 -13.97
CA TRP A 186 -20.80 -10.43 -14.53
C TRP A 186 -20.50 -10.45 -16.01
N GLY A 187 -21.40 -9.88 -16.82
CA GLY A 187 -21.12 -9.59 -18.23
C GLY A 187 -20.42 -8.21 -18.32
N LEU A 188 -19.24 -8.17 -18.90
CA LEU A 188 -18.43 -6.95 -19.03
C LEU A 188 -18.20 -6.64 -20.50
N ASN A 189 -18.52 -5.42 -20.88
CA ASN A 189 -18.20 -4.84 -22.19
C ASN A 189 -16.77 -4.25 -22.16
N PRO A 190 -16.17 -3.90 -23.32
CA PRO A 190 -14.90 -3.20 -23.35
C PRO A 190 -14.88 -1.92 -22.49
N GLY A 191 -13.86 -1.80 -21.63
CA GLY A 191 -13.71 -0.71 -20.68
C GLY A 191 -13.00 -1.11 -19.39
N GLU A 192 -12.96 -0.18 -18.44
CA GLU A 192 -12.40 -0.40 -17.10
C GLU A 192 -13.54 -0.68 -16.11
N HIS A 193 -13.37 -1.71 -15.29
CA HIS A 193 -14.36 -2.17 -14.32
C HIS A 193 -13.70 -2.42 -12.97
N THR A 194 -14.41 -2.11 -11.90
CA THR A 194 -14.03 -2.47 -10.53
C THR A 194 -15.24 -3.16 -9.90
N LEU A 195 -15.10 -4.46 -9.65
CA LEU A 195 -16.15 -5.28 -9.05
C LEU A 195 -15.76 -5.55 -7.59
N ALA A 196 -16.44 -4.88 -6.66
CA ALA A 196 -16.12 -4.97 -5.23
C ALA A 196 -16.28 -6.39 -4.67
N ASP A 197 -17.16 -7.19 -5.29
CA ASP A 197 -17.43 -8.57 -4.87
C ASP A 197 -16.31 -9.55 -5.31
N ILE A 198 -15.47 -9.16 -6.28
CA ILE A 198 -14.29 -9.91 -6.65
C ILE A 198 -13.12 -9.45 -5.78
N TYR A 199 -12.98 -10.04 -4.60
CA TYR A 199 -11.83 -9.77 -3.74
C TYR A 199 -10.97 -11.03 -3.57
N LEU A 200 -9.68 -10.84 -3.78
CA LEU A 200 -8.69 -11.90 -3.71
C LEU A 200 -8.11 -11.95 -2.30
N LYS A 201 -8.54 -12.92 -1.52
CA LYS A 201 -7.89 -13.26 -0.24
C LYS A 201 -6.46 -13.72 -0.48
N SER A 202 -5.65 -13.74 0.55
CA SER A 202 -4.31 -14.34 0.49
C SER A 202 -4.38 -15.79 -0.03
N GLY A 203 -3.56 -16.11 -1.02
CA GLY A 203 -3.52 -17.44 -1.65
C GLY A 203 -3.98 -17.44 -3.10
N VAL A 204 -4.63 -18.51 -3.50
CA VAL A 204 -5.07 -18.77 -4.88
C VAL A 204 -6.60 -18.69 -4.96
N ALA A 205 -7.11 -17.87 -5.86
CA ALA A 205 -8.53 -17.75 -6.16
C ALA A 205 -8.80 -18.15 -7.63
N PRO A 206 -9.69 -19.10 -7.90
CA PRO A 206 -10.07 -19.44 -9.28
C PRO A 206 -11.02 -18.36 -9.84
N LEU A 207 -10.76 -17.91 -11.06
CA LEU A 207 -11.64 -17.05 -11.84
C LEU A 207 -12.07 -17.82 -13.08
N VAL A 208 -13.37 -18.01 -13.27
CA VAL A 208 -13.92 -18.61 -14.49
C VAL A 208 -14.30 -17.48 -15.45
N TYR A 209 -13.97 -17.62 -16.72
CA TYR A 209 -14.21 -16.61 -17.73
C TYR A 209 -14.50 -17.22 -19.10
N SER A 210 -15.30 -16.51 -19.90
CA SER A 210 -15.61 -16.85 -21.30
C SER A 210 -15.93 -15.57 -22.08
N GLY A 211 -16.04 -15.67 -23.40
CA GLY A 211 -16.38 -14.52 -24.25
C GLY A 211 -15.51 -14.42 -25.49
N THR A 212 -15.31 -13.21 -25.99
CA THR A 212 -14.50 -12.94 -27.21
C THR A 212 -13.41 -11.89 -26.96
N GLY A 213 -13.41 -11.26 -25.76
CA GLY A 213 -12.51 -10.18 -25.42
C GLY A 213 -11.20 -10.63 -24.76
N LYS A 214 -10.36 -9.64 -24.50
CA LYS A 214 -9.16 -9.80 -23.67
C LYS A 214 -9.40 -9.14 -22.31
N ILE A 215 -8.91 -9.77 -21.26
CA ILE A 215 -9.05 -9.33 -19.88
C ILE A 215 -7.67 -9.04 -19.32
N THR A 216 -7.48 -7.87 -18.74
CA THR A 216 -6.29 -7.55 -17.95
C THR A 216 -6.74 -7.23 -16.52
N LEU A 217 -6.27 -8.02 -15.57
CA LEU A 217 -6.50 -7.76 -14.15
C LEU A 217 -5.24 -7.15 -13.56
N THR A 218 -5.39 -6.02 -12.86
CA THR A 218 -4.29 -5.36 -12.16
C THR A 218 -4.63 -5.20 -10.69
N TYR A 219 -3.72 -5.58 -9.83
CA TYR A 219 -3.88 -5.43 -8.38
C TYR A 219 -2.52 -5.28 -7.68
N ARG A 220 -2.56 -4.76 -6.46
CA ARG A 220 -1.36 -4.51 -5.68
C ARG A 220 -1.39 -5.31 -4.39
N GLU A 221 -0.48 -6.24 -4.30
CA GLU A 221 -0.28 -7.07 -3.12
C GLU A 221 0.32 -6.24 -1.97
N ALA A 222 0.02 -6.63 -0.74
CA ALA A 222 0.53 -5.97 0.44
C ALA A 222 0.84 -6.96 1.56
N VAL A 223 1.92 -6.68 2.32
CA VAL A 223 2.40 -7.45 3.47
C VAL A 223 2.44 -6.57 4.72
N LEU A 224 2.58 -7.16 5.91
CA LEU A 224 2.72 -6.42 7.17
C LEU A 224 4.14 -5.92 7.40
#